data_2d26f1c5e4ed740cfb1b32feba103302
#
_entry.id   2d26f1c5e4ed740cfb1b32feba103302
#
_cell.length_a   1.000
_cell.length_b   1.000
_cell.length_c   1.000
_cell.angle_alpha   90.00
_cell.angle_beta   90.00
_cell.angle_gamma   90.00
#
_symmetry.space_group_name_H-M   'P 1'
#
loop_
_entity.id
_entity.type
_entity.pdbx_description
1 polymer ?
#
loop_
_entity_poly.entity_id
_entity_poly.type
_entity_poly.pdbx_seq_one_letter_code
_entity_poly.pdbx_strand_id
1 'polypeptide(L)'
;MLHHIALLQTHEKVTPEAIETIMVETRIRLLKIPEISNLRVGKRIDQIHNPFTIFYSFDVETMEKLRFVHDSAIYIQFQRQVIEPNVTWADQRNYEMEPGKDVRYS
;
A
#
# COMPACT_ATOMS: atom_id res chain seq x y z
N MET A 1 -4.78 -15.48 6.66
CA MET A 1 -4.91 -14.19 5.96
C MET A 1 -3.63 -13.39 6.15
N LEU A 2 -3.04 -13.00 5.08
CA LEU A 2 -1.80 -12.25 5.09
C LEU A 2 -2.09 -10.76 4.93
N HIS A 3 -1.46 -9.93 5.76
CA HIS A 3 -1.56 -8.48 5.66
C HIS A 3 -0.26 -7.91 5.09
N HIS A 4 -0.38 -7.21 3.97
CA HIS A 4 0.74 -6.57 3.27
C HIS A 4 0.73 -5.07 3.53
N ILE A 5 1.86 -4.52 3.94
CA ILE A 5 2.01 -3.10 4.22
C ILE A 5 3.16 -2.55 3.37
N ALA A 6 2.92 -1.44 2.69
CA ALA A 6 3.95 -0.71 1.97
C ALA A 6 4.04 0.71 2.54
N LEU A 7 5.21 1.05 3.07
CA LEU A 7 5.52 2.37 3.58
C LEU A 7 6.36 3.09 2.52
N LEU A 8 5.94 4.27 2.10
CA LEU A 8 6.51 4.95 0.94
C LEU A 8 7.10 6.30 1.32
N GLN A 9 8.39 6.47 1.05
CA GLN A 9 9.05 7.78 1.17
C GLN A 9 9.02 8.45 -0.20
N THR A 10 8.32 9.56 -0.32
CA THR A 10 8.25 10.31 -1.56
C THR A 10 9.45 11.23 -1.72
N HIS A 11 9.73 11.64 -2.96
CA HIS A 11 10.72 12.67 -3.24
C HIS A 11 10.37 13.98 -2.55
N GLU A 12 11.37 14.76 -2.18
CA GLU A 12 11.19 16.05 -1.53
C GLU A 12 10.37 17.03 -2.38
N LYS A 13 10.44 16.88 -3.69
CA LYS A 13 9.74 17.78 -4.62
C LYS A 13 8.29 17.42 -4.87
N VAL A 14 7.82 16.31 -4.32
CA VAL A 14 6.41 15.91 -4.45
C VAL A 14 5.54 16.86 -3.66
N THR A 15 4.62 17.52 -4.35
CA THR A 15 3.73 18.52 -3.73
C THR A 15 2.61 17.85 -2.94
N PRO A 16 1.95 18.58 -2.02
CA PRO A 16 0.77 18.04 -1.34
C PRO A 16 -0.33 17.57 -2.29
N GLU A 17 -0.51 18.28 -3.41
CA GLU A 17 -1.48 17.88 -4.43
C GLU A 17 -1.08 16.56 -5.11
N ALA A 18 0.20 16.40 -5.36
CA ALA A 18 0.71 15.15 -5.94
C ALA A 18 0.55 13.98 -4.96
N ILE A 19 0.73 14.21 -3.66
CA ILE A 19 0.49 13.20 -2.63
C ILE A 19 -0.97 12.72 -2.68
N GLU A 20 -1.91 13.65 -2.76
CA GLU A 20 -3.33 13.29 -2.87
C GLU A 20 -3.60 12.48 -4.14
N THR A 21 -2.99 12.86 -5.25
CA THR A 21 -3.12 12.13 -6.52
C THR A 21 -2.57 10.71 -6.40
N ILE A 22 -1.41 10.54 -5.77
CA ILE A 22 -0.82 9.22 -5.55
C ILE A 22 -1.76 8.34 -4.73
N MET A 23 -2.36 8.89 -3.68
CA MET A 23 -3.30 8.15 -2.83
C MET A 23 -4.54 7.71 -3.62
N VAL A 24 -5.11 8.62 -4.42
CA VAL A 24 -6.28 8.32 -5.25
C VAL A 24 -5.95 7.23 -6.28
N GLU A 25 -4.81 7.37 -6.97
CA GLU A 25 -4.38 6.39 -7.97
C GLU A 25 -4.09 5.03 -7.36
N THR A 26 -3.49 5.00 -6.19
CA THR A 26 -3.26 3.76 -5.44
C THR A 26 -4.58 3.05 -5.18
N ARG A 27 -5.56 3.77 -4.65
CA ARG A 27 -6.87 3.21 -4.33
C ARG A 27 -7.58 2.71 -5.58
N ILE A 28 -7.66 3.54 -6.62
CA ILE A 28 -8.38 3.20 -7.85
C ILE A 28 -7.79 1.97 -8.51
N ARG A 29 -6.47 1.91 -8.63
CA ARG A 29 -5.78 0.84 -9.34
C ARG A 29 -5.81 -0.46 -8.56
N LEU A 30 -5.49 -0.42 -7.27
CA LEU A 30 -5.38 -1.65 -6.48
C LEU A 30 -6.76 -2.27 -6.20
N LEU A 31 -7.82 -1.47 -6.15
CA LEU A 31 -9.19 -2.01 -6.01
C LEU A 31 -9.63 -2.85 -7.21
N LYS A 32 -8.96 -2.74 -8.34
CA LYS A 32 -9.26 -3.55 -9.53
C LYS A 32 -8.67 -4.95 -9.48
N ILE A 33 -7.84 -5.24 -8.47
CA ILE A 33 -7.22 -6.56 -8.32
C ILE A 33 -8.10 -7.40 -7.41
N PRO A 34 -8.73 -8.47 -7.93
CA PRO A 34 -9.73 -9.21 -7.16
C PRO A 34 -9.18 -9.93 -5.93
N GLU A 35 -7.89 -10.28 -5.93
CA GLU A 35 -7.24 -10.97 -4.81
C GLU A 35 -7.04 -10.08 -3.58
N ILE A 36 -7.14 -8.76 -3.75
CA ILE A 36 -6.92 -7.78 -2.68
C ILE A 36 -8.24 -7.51 -1.95
N SER A 37 -8.17 -7.51 -0.62
CA SER A 37 -9.28 -7.09 0.23
C SER A 37 -8.77 -6.12 1.30
N ASN A 38 -9.68 -5.38 1.92
CA ASN A 38 -9.38 -4.44 3.01
C ASN A 38 -8.26 -3.46 2.66
N LEU A 39 -8.32 -2.90 1.46
CA LEU A 39 -7.34 -1.91 1.02
C LEU A 39 -7.47 -0.64 1.86
N ARG A 40 -6.33 -0.16 2.35
CA ARG A 40 -6.23 1.11 3.07
C ARG A 40 -5.09 1.93 2.48
N VAL A 41 -5.31 3.22 2.37
CA VAL A 41 -4.32 4.17 1.89
C VAL A 41 -4.34 5.36 2.86
N GLY A 42 -3.17 5.82 3.26
CA GLY A 42 -3.09 6.95 4.20
C GLY A 42 -1.85 7.77 3.99
N LYS A 43 -1.85 8.96 4.56
CA LYS A 43 -0.69 9.84 4.59
C LYS A 43 -0.30 10.14 6.04
N ARG A 44 0.98 10.40 6.27
CA ARG A 44 1.47 10.69 7.61
C ARG A 44 0.89 12.01 8.12
N ILE A 45 0.66 12.07 9.42
CA ILE A 45 0.28 13.31 10.11
C ILE A 45 1.41 13.82 10.98
N ASP A 46 2.37 12.95 11.31
CA ASP A 46 3.50 13.27 12.17
C ASP A 46 4.79 13.08 11.40
N GLN A 47 5.60 14.13 11.29
CA GLN A 47 6.85 14.11 10.54
C GLN A 47 8.04 13.70 11.40
N ILE A 48 7.90 13.69 12.73
CA ILE A 48 9.00 13.35 13.63
C ILE A 48 9.22 11.85 13.61
N HIS A 49 10.43 11.43 13.20
CA HIS A 49 10.83 10.03 13.13
C HIS A 49 10.01 9.18 12.16
N ASN A 50 9.29 9.83 11.24
CA ASN A 50 8.54 9.11 10.21
C ASN A 50 8.88 9.65 8.82
N PRO A 51 9.83 9.00 8.09
CA PRO A 51 10.17 9.43 6.74
C PRO A 51 9.13 9.02 5.69
N PHE A 52 8.18 8.17 6.06
CA PHE A 52 7.23 7.61 5.11
C PHE A 52 6.03 8.53 4.96
N THR A 53 5.92 9.16 3.82
CA THR A 53 4.88 10.15 3.52
C THR A 53 3.52 9.51 3.35
N ILE A 54 3.50 8.31 2.74
CA ILE A 54 2.28 7.60 2.37
C ILE A 54 2.47 6.13 2.75
N PHE A 55 1.36 5.47 3.07
CA PHE A 55 1.35 4.01 3.13
C PHE A 55 0.13 3.46 2.40
N TYR A 56 0.22 2.22 1.96
CA TYR A 56 -0.95 1.43 1.65
C TYR A 56 -0.82 0.05 2.27
N SER A 57 -1.95 -0.56 2.53
CA SER A 57 -1.99 -1.93 3.05
C SER A 57 -3.20 -2.65 2.51
N PHE A 58 -3.10 -3.96 2.44
CA PHE A 58 -4.22 -4.80 2.02
C PHE A 58 -4.04 -6.23 2.52
N ASP A 59 -5.12 -6.98 2.47
CA ASP A 59 -5.12 -8.39 2.82
C ASP A 59 -5.16 -9.25 1.56
N VAL A 60 -4.45 -10.37 1.59
CA VAL A 60 -4.54 -11.46 0.62
C VAL A 60 -4.61 -12.78 1.37
N GLU A 61 -5.12 -13.82 0.74
CA GLU A 61 -5.30 -15.11 1.41
C GLU A 61 -3.97 -15.77 1.77
N THR A 62 -2.99 -15.74 0.88
CA THR A 62 -1.73 -16.47 1.01
C THR A 62 -0.58 -15.71 0.38
N MET A 63 0.66 -16.14 0.67
CA MET A 63 1.85 -15.62 0.00
C MET A 63 1.83 -15.90 -1.51
N GLU A 64 1.29 -17.02 -1.91
CA GLU A 64 1.13 -17.34 -3.33
C GLU A 64 0.22 -16.34 -4.02
N LYS A 65 -0.89 -15.97 -3.39
CA LYS A 65 -1.79 -14.93 -3.89
C LYS A 65 -1.10 -13.56 -3.94
N LEU A 66 -0.26 -13.25 -2.96
CA LEU A 66 0.50 -12.01 -2.97
C LEU A 66 1.46 -11.96 -4.17
N ARG A 67 2.15 -13.05 -4.47
CA ARG A 67 3.01 -13.12 -5.65
C ARG A 67 2.20 -12.93 -6.93
N PHE A 68 1.04 -13.53 -6.99
CA PHE A 68 0.12 -13.35 -8.11
C PHE A 68 -0.27 -11.88 -8.29
N VAL A 69 -0.59 -11.19 -7.20
CA VAL A 69 -0.89 -9.75 -7.21
C VAL A 69 0.31 -8.95 -7.75
N HIS A 70 1.50 -9.21 -7.22
CA HIS A 70 2.71 -8.48 -7.62
C HIS A 70 3.07 -8.72 -9.10
N ASP A 71 2.74 -9.88 -9.65
CA ASP A 71 3.02 -10.22 -11.04
C ASP A 71 1.90 -9.78 -11.99
N SER A 72 0.79 -9.28 -11.46
CA SER A 72 -0.33 -8.85 -12.29
C SER A 72 0.00 -7.58 -13.07
N ALA A 73 -0.59 -7.45 -14.27
CA ALA A 73 -0.39 -6.28 -15.12
C ALA A 73 -0.80 -4.98 -14.41
N ILE A 74 -1.89 -5.02 -13.65
CA ILE A 74 -2.38 -3.85 -12.91
C ILE A 74 -1.33 -3.39 -11.89
N TYR A 75 -0.77 -4.31 -11.12
CA TYR A 75 0.21 -3.97 -10.09
C TYR A 75 1.52 -3.46 -10.71
N ILE A 76 1.98 -4.11 -11.77
CA ILE A 76 3.20 -3.69 -12.48
C ILE A 76 3.03 -2.27 -13.04
N GLN A 77 1.90 -1.96 -13.65
CA GLN A 77 1.62 -0.62 -14.16
C GLN A 77 1.53 0.40 -13.03
N PHE A 78 0.90 0.03 -11.93
CA PHE A 78 0.86 0.86 -10.73
C PHE A 78 2.27 1.22 -10.24
N GLN A 79 3.15 0.22 -10.13
CA GLN A 79 4.53 0.45 -9.72
C GLN A 79 5.26 1.40 -10.68
N ARG A 80 5.12 1.17 -11.99
CA ARG A 80 5.84 1.97 -12.99
C ARG A 80 5.31 3.39 -13.13
N GLN A 81 4.01 3.56 -13.04
CA GLN A 81 3.36 4.84 -13.35
C GLN A 81 3.12 5.71 -12.14
N VAL A 82 2.96 5.13 -10.97
CA VAL A 82 2.61 5.85 -9.75
C VAL A 82 3.75 5.85 -8.75
N ILE A 83 4.34 4.70 -8.48
CA ILE A 83 5.34 4.57 -7.41
C ILE A 83 6.72 5.05 -7.88
N GLU A 84 7.26 4.46 -8.94
CA GLU A 84 8.63 4.77 -9.39
C GLU A 84 8.88 6.26 -9.63
N PRO A 85 7.96 7.02 -10.27
CA PRO A 85 8.21 8.44 -10.49
C PRO A 85 8.21 9.30 -9.24
N ASN A 86 7.62 8.83 -8.16
CA ASN A 86 7.33 9.67 -6.98
C ASN A 86 8.01 9.21 -5.69
N VAL A 87 8.48 7.98 -5.63
CA VAL A 87 8.94 7.34 -4.40
C VAL A 87 10.43 7.03 -4.48
N THR A 88 11.18 7.48 -3.48
CA THR A 88 12.62 7.20 -3.39
C THR A 88 12.90 5.88 -2.70
N TRP A 89 12.04 5.49 -1.77
CA TRP A 89 12.22 4.26 -0.99
C TRP A 89 10.88 3.71 -0.54
N ALA A 90 10.73 2.40 -0.66
CA ALA A 90 9.56 1.67 -0.19
C ALA A 90 9.99 0.58 0.78
N ASP A 91 9.37 0.56 1.96
CA ASP A 91 9.56 -0.50 2.95
C ASP A 91 8.30 -1.37 2.95
N GLN A 92 8.44 -2.60 2.47
CA GLN A 92 7.31 -3.52 2.35
C GLN A 92 7.44 -4.65 3.34
N ARG A 93 6.34 -4.94 4.05
CA ARG A 93 6.30 -5.96 5.09
C ARG A 93 5.03 -6.78 5.00
N ASN A 94 5.16 -8.04 5.38
CA ASN A 94 4.06 -8.99 5.38
C ASN A 94 3.89 -9.59 6.76
N TYR A 95 2.65 -9.67 7.22
CA TYR A 95 2.31 -10.26 8.49
C TYR A 95 1.19 -11.28 8.29
N GLU A 96 1.31 -12.42 8.96
CA GLU A 96 0.19 -13.34 9.03
C GLU A 96 -0.73 -12.90 10.14
N MET A 97 -1.99 -12.68 9.79
CA MET A 97 -2.98 -12.23 10.76
C MET A 97 -3.48 -13.40 11.59
N GLU A 98 -3.74 -13.15 12.86
CA GLU A 98 -4.28 -14.15 13.76
C GLU A 98 -5.69 -14.52 13.30
N PRO A 99 -5.94 -15.80 12.95
CA PRO A 99 -7.20 -16.17 12.34
C PRO A 99 -8.35 -16.13 13.36
N GLY A 100 -9.51 -15.63 12.89
CA GLY A 100 -10.73 -15.67 13.65
C GLY A 100 -10.79 -14.77 14.88
N LYS A 101 -9.80 -13.90 15.04
CA LYS A 101 -9.75 -13.02 16.22
C LYS A 101 -10.04 -11.58 15.83
N ASP A 102 -11.29 -11.23 15.88
CA ASP A 102 -11.72 -9.84 15.83
C ASP A 102 -11.81 -9.34 17.27
N VAL A 103 -10.77 -8.70 17.75
CA VAL A 103 -10.70 -8.29 19.15
C VAL A 103 -11.48 -7.00 19.33
N ARG A 104 -12.73 -7.14 19.73
CA ARG A 104 -13.58 -6.01 20.06
C ARG A 104 -13.96 -6.10 21.51
N TYR A 105 -13.79 -5.01 22.20
CA TYR A 105 -14.32 -4.84 23.55
C TYR A 105 -15.52 -3.91 23.43
N SER A 106 -16.65 -4.47 23.63
CA SER A 106 -17.87 -3.70 23.71
C SER A 106 -18.19 -3.40 25.16
#